data_c6921650c770943446fdd5b3ac7402a5
#
_entry.id   c6921650c770943446fdd5b3ac7402a5
#
_cell.length_a   1.000
_cell.length_b   1.000
_cell.length_c   1.000
_cell.angle_alpha   90.00
_cell.angle_beta   90.00
_cell.angle_gamma   90.00
#
_symmetry.space_group_name_H-M   'P 1'
#
loop_
_entity.id
_entity.type
_entity.pdbx_description
1 polymer ?
#
loop_
_entity_poly.entity_id
_entity_poly.type
_entity_poly.pdbx_seq_one_letter_code
_entity_poly.pdbx_strand_id
1 'polypeptide(L)'
;LGMVSTTIPVLAVVTGIILSYWLASGFDFANISMGLYGIGIAAVGMLSTLGITLATDAYGPIADNAGGNAEMSGLGKEVRKRTDALDSLGNTTAATGKGFAIGSAALTGLALLASYVEEIRIGLTRLGQTILELPNGITVDVHNASFTDYMLYYDVTLMNPKVLSGMFLGSMMAFLFCGLTMNAVGRAAAVSYTHLTLPTNREV
;
A
#
# COMPACT_ATOMS: atom_id res chain seq x y z
N LEU A 1 11.36 -20.82 -1.98
CA LEU A 1 12.03 -19.62 -1.43
C LEU A 1 11.09 -18.42 -1.35
N GLY A 2 10.31 -18.10 -2.39
CA GLY A 2 9.43 -16.92 -2.42
C GLY A 2 8.37 -16.87 -1.31
N MET A 3 7.80 -18.00 -0.93
CA MET A 3 6.80 -18.05 0.17
C MET A 3 7.42 -17.76 1.55
N VAL A 4 8.64 -18.23 1.78
CA VAL A 4 9.35 -17.99 3.06
C VAL A 4 9.83 -16.54 3.16
N SER A 5 10.15 -15.89 2.05
CA SER A 5 10.66 -14.50 2.03
C SER A 5 9.64 -13.47 2.53
N THR A 6 8.34 -13.80 2.55
CA THR A 6 7.30 -12.91 3.08
C THR A 6 7.26 -12.84 4.60
N THR A 7 7.85 -13.81 5.28
CA THR A 7 7.79 -13.94 6.75
C THR A 7 8.41 -12.74 7.46
N ILE A 8 9.63 -12.35 7.07
CA ILE A 8 10.34 -11.23 7.73
C ILE A 8 9.63 -9.89 7.51
N PRO A 9 9.21 -9.50 6.28
CA PRO A 9 8.45 -8.28 6.07
C PRO A 9 7.14 -8.24 6.84
N VAL A 10 6.39 -9.34 6.88
CA VAL A 10 5.12 -9.40 7.63
C VAL A 10 5.34 -9.20 9.12
N LEU A 11 6.32 -9.90 9.70
CA LEU A 11 6.67 -9.73 11.12
C LEU A 11 7.12 -8.29 11.43
N ALA A 12 7.91 -7.68 10.56
CA ALA A 12 8.34 -6.29 10.73
C ALA A 12 7.16 -5.31 10.72
N VAL A 13 6.23 -5.47 9.76
CA VAL A 13 5.02 -4.63 9.66
C VAL A 13 4.12 -4.82 10.88
N VAL A 14 3.84 -6.07 11.28
CA VAL A 14 3.02 -6.37 12.45
C VAL A 14 3.64 -5.79 13.72
N THR A 15 4.95 -5.95 13.89
CA THR A 15 5.67 -5.36 15.04
C THR A 15 5.58 -3.83 15.02
N GLY A 16 5.77 -3.20 13.86
CA GLY A 16 5.65 -1.75 13.71
C GLY A 16 4.25 -1.24 14.04
N ILE A 17 3.20 -1.94 13.60
CA ILE A 17 1.81 -1.61 13.93
C ILE A 17 1.57 -1.69 15.44
N ILE A 18 1.95 -2.81 16.06
CA ILE A 18 1.72 -3.04 17.49
C ILE A 18 2.49 -2.01 18.33
N LEU A 19 3.76 -1.75 18.02
CA LEU A 19 4.57 -0.81 18.77
C LEU A 19 4.07 0.62 18.64
N SER A 20 3.73 1.08 17.43
CA SER A 20 3.22 2.44 17.23
C SER A 20 1.87 2.65 17.91
N TYR A 21 0.98 1.66 17.85
CA TYR A 21 -0.28 1.66 18.58
C TYR A 21 -0.06 1.75 20.08
N TRP A 22 0.74 0.85 20.64
CA TRP A 22 0.96 0.72 22.08
C TRP A 22 1.64 1.94 22.69
N LEU A 23 2.65 2.49 22.02
CA LEU A 23 3.34 3.69 22.47
C LEU A 23 2.42 4.92 22.46
N ALA A 24 1.66 5.12 21.39
CA ALA A 24 0.77 6.26 21.26
C ALA A 24 -0.44 6.18 22.19
N SER A 25 -0.96 4.99 22.46
CA SER A 25 -2.06 4.77 23.40
C SER A 25 -1.68 4.92 24.88
N GLY A 26 -0.41 5.21 25.17
CA GLY A 26 0.07 5.33 26.55
C GLY A 26 0.15 3.97 27.26
N PHE A 27 0.48 2.91 26.52
CA PHE A 27 0.53 1.51 26.99
C PHE A 27 -0.83 0.90 27.33
N ASP A 28 -1.92 1.54 26.91
CA ASP A 28 -3.29 1.06 27.10
C ASP A 28 -3.94 0.67 25.76
N PHE A 29 -4.10 -0.62 25.52
CA PHE A 29 -4.75 -1.13 24.31
C PHE A 29 -6.23 -0.78 24.18
N ALA A 30 -6.88 -0.36 25.25
CA ALA A 30 -8.27 0.07 25.21
C ALA A 30 -8.44 1.46 24.56
N ASN A 31 -7.38 2.27 24.52
CA ASN A 31 -7.40 3.58 23.88
C ASN A 31 -7.21 3.50 22.37
N ILE A 32 -8.22 3.00 21.66
CA ILE A 32 -8.18 2.72 20.23
C ILE A 32 -7.90 3.99 19.40
N SER A 33 -8.51 5.11 19.75
CA SER A 33 -8.35 6.37 19.00
C SER A 33 -6.89 6.84 18.99
N MET A 34 -6.24 6.85 20.15
CA MET A 34 -4.82 7.22 20.24
C MET A 34 -3.90 6.19 19.60
N GLY A 35 -4.24 4.91 19.72
CA GLY A 35 -3.51 3.84 19.05
C GLY A 35 -3.53 3.98 17.52
N LEU A 36 -4.69 4.24 16.93
CA LEU A 36 -4.84 4.47 15.49
C LEU A 36 -4.15 5.77 15.04
N TYR A 37 -4.18 6.82 15.86
CA TYR A 37 -3.40 8.03 15.62
C TYR A 37 -1.90 7.74 15.56
N GLY A 38 -1.38 6.93 16.48
CA GLY A 38 0.02 6.51 16.49
C GLY A 38 0.42 5.74 15.23
N ILE A 39 -0.45 4.87 14.73
CA ILE A 39 -0.25 4.17 13.45
C ILE A 39 -0.21 5.18 12.29
N GLY A 40 -1.09 6.19 12.29
CA GLY A 40 -1.09 7.25 11.29
C GLY A 40 0.22 8.05 11.28
N ILE A 41 0.74 8.41 12.45
CA ILE A 41 2.05 9.08 12.57
C ILE A 41 3.19 8.17 12.10
N ALA A 42 3.15 6.87 12.39
CA ALA A 42 4.13 5.92 11.89
C ALA A 42 4.10 5.82 10.35
N ALA A 43 2.90 5.85 9.74
CA ALA A 43 2.75 5.91 8.29
C ALA A 43 3.40 7.17 7.69
N VAL A 44 3.15 8.34 8.28
CA VAL A 44 3.77 9.61 7.86
C VAL A 44 5.29 9.55 8.01
N GLY A 45 5.79 9.01 9.14
CA GLY A 45 7.22 8.80 9.36
C GLY A 45 7.86 7.92 8.30
N MET A 46 7.22 6.81 7.94
CA MET A 46 7.68 5.94 6.86
C MET A 46 7.65 6.66 5.50
N LEU A 47 6.59 7.41 5.21
CA LEU A 47 6.44 8.15 3.96
C LEU A 47 7.39 9.36 3.84
N SER A 48 8.04 9.78 4.91
CA SER A 48 9.03 10.87 4.87
C SER A 48 10.21 10.59 3.93
N THR A 49 10.53 9.32 3.69
CA THR A 49 11.59 8.88 2.76
C THR A 49 11.07 8.56 1.35
N LEU A 50 9.79 8.84 1.05
CA LEU A 50 9.13 8.46 -0.19
C LEU A 50 9.89 8.94 -1.44
N GLY A 51 10.38 10.19 -1.45
CA GLY A 51 11.08 10.75 -2.59
C GLY A 51 12.34 9.97 -2.96
N ILE A 52 13.13 9.57 -1.97
CA ILE A 52 14.33 8.76 -2.17
C ILE A 52 13.95 7.34 -2.63
N THR A 53 12.94 6.76 -1.99
CA THR A 53 12.46 5.40 -2.33
C THR A 53 11.96 5.33 -3.77
N LEU A 54 11.18 6.32 -4.22
CA LEU A 54 10.72 6.38 -5.61
C LEU A 54 11.86 6.61 -6.61
N ALA A 55 12.86 7.41 -6.25
CA ALA A 55 14.04 7.61 -7.10
C ALA A 55 14.84 6.30 -7.27
N THR A 56 15.00 5.53 -6.21
CA THR A 56 15.67 4.21 -6.28
C THR A 56 14.84 3.17 -7.02
N ASP A 57 13.52 3.23 -6.92
CA ASP A 57 12.61 2.35 -7.66
C ASP A 57 12.65 2.65 -9.17
N ALA A 58 12.70 3.92 -9.55
CA ALA A 58 12.84 4.33 -10.96
C ALA A 58 14.21 3.95 -11.56
N TYR A 59 15.25 3.82 -10.76
CA TYR A 59 16.58 3.40 -11.21
C TYR A 59 16.59 2.00 -11.81
N GLY A 60 15.81 1.06 -11.27
CA GLY A 60 15.74 -0.33 -11.71
C GLY A 60 15.45 -0.46 -13.22
N PRO A 61 14.32 0.06 -13.72
CA PRO A 61 13.99 0.03 -15.16
C PRO A 61 15.02 0.74 -16.04
N ILE A 62 15.67 1.79 -15.54
CA ILE A 62 16.74 2.49 -16.29
C ILE A 62 17.96 1.58 -16.48
N ALA A 63 18.40 0.92 -15.41
CA ALA A 63 19.54 0.02 -15.45
C ALA A 63 19.28 -1.21 -16.33
N ASP A 64 18.08 -1.80 -16.23
CA ASP A 64 17.64 -2.92 -17.05
C ASP A 64 17.61 -2.56 -18.54
N ASN A 65 17.01 -1.44 -18.92
CA ASN A 65 17.02 -0.94 -20.30
C ASN A 65 18.43 -0.63 -20.81
N ALA A 66 19.31 -0.07 -19.98
CA ALA A 66 20.70 0.16 -20.37
C ALA A 66 21.42 -1.17 -20.67
N GLY A 67 21.18 -2.21 -19.87
CA GLY A 67 21.68 -3.56 -20.11
C GLY A 67 21.17 -4.15 -21.42
N GLY A 68 19.88 -4.02 -21.68
CA GLY A 68 19.24 -4.46 -22.93
C GLY A 68 19.82 -3.75 -24.15
N ASN A 69 20.02 -2.44 -24.09
CA ASN A 69 20.63 -1.69 -25.18
C ASN A 69 22.08 -2.12 -25.45
N ALA A 70 22.87 -2.37 -24.38
CA ALA A 70 24.24 -2.85 -24.53
C ALA A 70 24.30 -4.23 -25.19
N GLU A 71 23.36 -5.10 -24.87
CA GLU A 71 23.25 -6.45 -25.46
C GLU A 71 22.84 -6.37 -26.93
N MET A 72 21.75 -5.67 -27.24
CA MET A 72 21.22 -5.55 -28.60
C MET A 72 22.19 -4.83 -29.56
N SER A 73 22.99 -3.91 -29.05
CA SER A 73 24.01 -3.19 -29.82
C SER A 73 25.31 -3.97 -30.00
N GLY A 74 25.41 -5.18 -29.49
CA GLY A 74 26.61 -6.01 -29.59
C GLY A 74 27.86 -5.45 -28.94
N LEU A 75 27.70 -4.60 -27.89
CA LEU A 75 28.81 -4.02 -27.16
C LEU A 75 29.66 -5.07 -26.47
N GLY A 76 30.95 -4.81 -26.36
CA GLY A 76 31.93 -5.76 -25.84
C GLY A 76 31.63 -6.23 -24.42
N LYS A 77 32.19 -7.41 -24.06
CA LYS A 77 31.93 -8.10 -22.78
C LYS A 77 32.20 -7.22 -21.55
N GLU A 78 33.12 -6.29 -21.64
CA GLU A 78 33.44 -5.37 -20.52
C GLU A 78 32.29 -4.39 -20.24
N VAL A 79 31.65 -3.86 -21.29
CA VAL A 79 30.46 -3.00 -21.15
C VAL A 79 29.31 -3.81 -20.56
N ARG A 80 29.06 -5.01 -21.08
CA ARG A 80 28.01 -5.89 -20.59
C ARG A 80 28.19 -6.22 -19.12
N LYS A 81 29.42 -6.52 -18.67
CA LYS A 81 29.71 -6.79 -17.26
C LYS A 81 29.35 -5.61 -16.35
N ARG A 82 29.57 -4.38 -16.80
CA ARG A 82 29.20 -3.16 -16.04
C ARG A 82 27.70 -2.95 -16.00
N THR A 83 27.02 -3.12 -17.13
CA THR A 83 25.55 -2.99 -17.17
C THR A 83 24.86 -4.07 -16.35
N ASP A 84 25.35 -5.31 -16.36
CA ASP A 84 24.81 -6.40 -15.53
C ASP A 84 24.97 -6.11 -14.01
N ALA A 85 26.09 -5.49 -13.62
CA ALA A 85 26.29 -5.08 -12.23
C ALA A 85 25.29 -3.98 -11.81
N LEU A 86 25.02 -3.02 -12.71
CA LEU A 86 24.02 -1.97 -12.46
C LEU A 86 22.60 -2.51 -12.42
N ASP A 87 22.27 -3.46 -13.30
CA ASP A 87 20.98 -4.15 -13.32
C ASP A 87 20.72 -4.96 -12.03
N SER A 88 21.74 -5.70 -11.58
CA SER A 88 21.67 -6.43 -10.31
C SER A 88 21.40 -5.49 -9.11
N LEU A 89 21.98 -4.28 -9.11
CA LEU A 89 21.68 -3.27 -8.10
C LEU A 89 20.24 -2.75 -8.26
N GLY A 90 19.78 -2.52 -9.48
CA GLY A 90 18.40 -2.11 -9.80
C GLY A 90 17.36 -3.08 -9.28
N ASN A 91 17.58 -4.39 -9.48
CA ASN A 91 16.71 -5.44 -8.95
C ASN A 91 16.64 -5.45 -7.42
N THR A 92 17.74 -5.16 -6.74
CA THR A 92 17.79 -5.06 -5.27
C THR A 92 17.01 -3.84 -4.78
N THR A 93 17.16 -2.69 -5.41
CA THR A 93 16.43 -1.46 -5.04
C THR A 93 14.93 -1.59 -5.29
N ALA A 94 14.53 -2.22 -6.41
CA ALA A 94 13.13 -2.52 -6.70
C ALA A 94 12.49 -3.45 -5.63
N ALA A 95 13.24 -4.45 -5.14
CA ALA A 95 12.77 -5.31 -4.06
C ALA A 95 12.56 -4.54 -2.74
N THR A 96 13.44 -3.58 -2.43
CA THR A 96 13.30 -2.68 -1.27
C THR A 96 12.07 -1.77 -1.41
N GLY A 97 11.82 -1.20 -2.60
CA GLY A 97 10.65 -0.38 -2.90
C GLY A 97 9.32 -1.14 -2.70
N LYS A 98 9.28 -2.42 -3.04
CA LYS A 98 8.10 -3.28 -2.79
C LYS A 98 7.82 -3.44 -1.30
N GLY A 99 8.84 -3.70 -0.48
CA GLY A 99 8.70 -3.78 0.98
C GLY A 99 8.20 -2.47 1.57
N PHE A 100 8.73 -1.34 1.14
CA PHE A 100 8.27 -0.01 1.52
C PHE A 100 6.79 0.22 1.16
N ALA A 101 6.39 -0.12 -0.07
CA ALA A 101 5.01 0.04 -0.54
C ALA A 101 4.02 -0.80 0.30
N ILE A 102 4.36 -2.05 0.60
CA ILE A 102 3.52 -2.93 1.42
C ILE A 102 3.38 -2.40 2.85
N GLY A 103 4.48 -2.00 3.48
CA GLY A 103 4.48 -1.49 4.85
C GLY A 103 3.71 -0.18 4.98
N SER A 104 3.96 0.78 4.09
CA SER A 104 3.26 2.07 4.10
C SER A 104 1.76 1.91 3.81
N ALA A 105 1.38 1.02 2.89
CA ALA A 105 -0.02 0.74 2.60
C ALA A 105 -0.76 0.11 3.79
N ALA A 106 -0.13 -0.81 4.51
CA ALA A 106 -0.72 -1.41 5.71
C ALA A 106 -0.99 -0.38 6.82
N LEU A 107 -0.01 0.47 7.11
CA LEU A 107 -0.14 1.54 8.10
C LEU A 107 -1.20 2.58 7.68
N THR A 108 -1.15 3.00 6.41
CA THR A 108 -2.11 3.99 5.86
C THR A 108 -3.53 3.43 5.84
N GLY A 109 -3.72 2.15 5.50
CA GLY A 109 -5.03 1.49 5.52
C GLY A 109 -5.69 1.54 6.90
N LEU A 110 -4.94 1.30 7.97
CA LEU A 110 -5.43 1.41 9.35
C LEU A 110 -5.75 2.87 9.74
N ALA A 111 -4.93 3.83 9.31
CA ALA A 111 -5.21 5.25 9.53
C ALA A 111 -6.46 5.72 8.79
N LEU A 112 -6.68 5.25 7.55
CA LEU A 112 -7.90 5.53 6.78
C LEU A 112 -9.15 4.95 7.41
N LEU A 113 -9.05 3.80 8.08
CA LEU A 113 -10.17 3.23 8.82
C LEU A 113 -10.61 4.17 9.96
N ALA A 114 -9.67 4.79 10.67
CA ALA A 114 -9.99 5.79 11.69
C ALA A 114 -10.68 7.03 11.08
N SER A 115 -10.18 7.53 9.96
CA SER A 115 -10.81 8.64 9.23
C SER A 115 -12.20 8.30 8.73
N TYR A 116 -12.45 7.08 8.32
CA TYR A 116 -13.78 6.61 7.89
C TYR A 116 -14.80 6.68 9.02
N VAL A 117 -14.43 6.27 10.24
CA VAL A 117 -15.32 6.39 11.42
C VAL A 117 -15.63 7.85 11.74
N GLU A 118 -14.65 8.75 11.59
CA GLU A 118 -14.87 10.18 11.76
C GLU A 118 -15.86 10.74 10.71
N GLU A 119 -15.76 10.34 9.46
CA GLU A 119 -16.72 10.72 8.41
C GLU A 119 -18.14 10.21 8.70
N ILE A 120 -18.27 9.00 9.27
CA ILE A 120 -19.57 8.49 9.74
C ILE A 120 -20.13 9.41 10.82
N ARG A 121 -19.34 9.80 11.81
CA ARG A 121 -19.73 10.71 12.89
C ARG A 121 -20.27 12.04 12.33
N ILE A 122 -19.52 12.63 11.42
CA ILE A 122 -19.90 13.88 10.74
C ILE A 122 -21.19 13.69 9.95
N GLY A 123 -21.32 12.59 9.22
CA GLY A 123 -22.51 12.26 8.45
C GLY A 123 -23.77 12.13 9.30
N LEU A 124 -23.69 11.40 10.40
CA LEU A 124 -24.81 11.23 11.37
C LEU A 124 -25.22 12.57 11.97
N THR A 125 -24.25 13.40 12.35
CA THR A 125 -24.52 14.74 12.88
C THR A 125 -25.23 15.62 11.85
N ARG A 126 -24.83 15.59 10.58
CA ARG A 126 -25.50 16.33 9.49
C ARG A 126 -26.93 15.86 9.24
N LEU A 127 -27.22 14.58 9.48
CA LEU A 127 -28.57 14.01 9.39
C LEU A 127 -29.44 14.33 10.62
N GLY A 128 -28.91 15.06 11.62
CA GLY A 128 -29.61 15.42 12.85
C GLY A 128 -29.69 14.27 13.86
N GLN A 129 -28.95 13.18 13.64
CA GLN A 129 -28.87 12.09 14.58
C GLN A 129 -27.83 12.42 15.67
N THR A 130 -28.30 12.59 16.91
CA THR A 130 -27.46 12.96 18.04
C THR A 130 -27.18 11.80 18.99
N ILE A 131 -27.94 10.70 18.87
CA ILE A 131 -27.88 9.56 19.78
C ILE A 131 -27.73 8.27 18.96
N LEU A 132 -26.81 7.40 19.39
CA LEU A 132 -26.67 6.02 18.92
C LEU A 132 -27.33 5.07 19.93
N GLU A 133 -28.28 4.28 19.47
CA GLU A 133 -28.86 3.19 20.27
C GLU A 133 -28.06 1.91 19.97
N LEU A 134 -27.26 1.47 20.92
CA LEU A 134 -26.45 0.28 20.77
C LEU A 134 -27.28 -1.00 20.97
N PRO A 135 -26.90 -2.14 20.37
CA PRO A 135 -27.62 -3.40 20.51
C PRO A 135 -27.76 -3.92 21.95
N ASN A 136 -26.90 -3.45 22.85
CA ASN A 136 -26.95 -3.75 24.28
C ASN A 136 -27.94 -2.86 25.09
N GLY A 137 -28.71 -1.99 24.40
CA GLY A 137 -29.68 -1.08 25.03
C GLY A 137 -29.06 0.19 25.62
N ILE A 138 -27.76 0.40 25.45
CA ILE A 138 -27.08 1.62 25.87
C ILE A 138 -27.23 2.69 24.80
N THR A 139 -27.55 3.92 25.21
CA THR A 139 -27.57 5.09 24.32
C THR A 139 -26.32 5.92 24.54
N VAL A 140 -25.64 6.27 23.44
CA VAL A 140 -24.42 7.06 23.46
C VAL A 140 -24.59 8.26 22.53
N ASP A 141 -24.14 9.44 22.98
CA ASP A 141 -24.10 10.62 22.14
C ASP A 141 -23.11 10.43 20.98
N VAL A 142 -23.52 10.80 19.75
CA VAL A 142 -22.72 10.63 18.53
C VAL A 142 -21.35 11.30 18.64
N HIS A 143 -21.26 12.46 19.32
CA HIS A 143 -19.98 13.18 19.47
C HIS A 143 -19.03 12.53 20.47
N ASN A 144 -19.59 11.83 21.47
CA ASN A 144 -18.83 11.18 22.53
C ASN A 144 -18.63 9.68 22.31
N ALA A 145 -19.26 9.14 21.26
CA ALA A 145 -19.17 7.72 20.91
C ALA A 145 -17.72 7.33 20.57
N SER A 146 -17.27 6.26 21.17
CA SER A 146 -15.97 5.67 20.89
C SER A 146 -15.97 4.91 19.57
N PHE A 147 -14.78 4.58 19.06
CA PHE A 147 -14.62 3.70 17.90
C PHE A 147 -15.37 2.36 18.08
N THR A 148 -15.31 1.81 19.27
CA THR A 148 -16.00 0.56 19.62
C THR A 148 -17.51 0.69 19.57
N ASP A 149 -18.08 1.83 19.97
CA ASP A 149 -19.52 2.07 19.91
C ASP A 149 -20.02 2.08 18.48
N TYR A 150 -19.27 2.69 17.55
CA TYR A 150 -19.59 2.65 16.12
C TYR A 150 -19.50 1.23 15.56
N MET A 151 -18.50 0.44 15.95
CA MET A 151 -18.40 -0.96 15.54
C MET A 151 -19.59 -1.80 16.03
N LEU A 152 -20.05 -1.57 17.25
CA LEU A 152 -21.22 -2.23 17.80
C LEU A 152 -22.51 -1.77 17.11
N TYR A 153 -22.66 -0.49 16.87
CA TYR A 153 -23.83 0.09 16.23
C TYR A 153 -24.05 -0.45 14.80
N TYR A 154 -22.98 -0.60 14.02
CA TYR A 154 -23.03 -1.12 12.66
C TYR A 154 -22.83 -2.63 12.56
N ASP A 155 -22.72 -3.34 13.69
CA ASP A 155 -22.43 -4.77 13.75
C ASP A 155 -21.22 -5.16 12.89
N VAL A 156 -20.10 -4.45 13.08
CA VAL A 156 -18.85 -4.67 12.32
C VAL A 156 -18.11 -5.87 12.90
N THR A 157 -18.61 -7.07 12.59
CA THR A 157 -18.01 -8.34 13.00
C THR A 157 -17.75 -9.22 11.78
N LEU A 158 -16.78 -10.14 11.90
CA LEU A 158 -16.49 -11.11 10.84
C LEU A 158 -17.65 -12.07 10.57
N MET A 159 -18.57 -12.20 11.52
CA MET A 159 -19.78 -13.04 11.37
C MET A 159 -20.87 -12.31 10.58
N ASN A 160 -20.78 -11.00 10.42
CA ASN A 160 -21.72 -10.24 9.61
C ASN A 160 -21.43 -10.46 8.11
N PRO A 161 -22.36 -11.05 7.34
CA PRO A 161 -22.11 -11.36 5.94
C PRO A 161 -21.88 -10.11 5.08
N LYS A 162 -22.38 -8.94 5.46
CA LYS A 162 -22.11 -7.67 4.77
C LYS A 162 -20.64 -7.25 4.89
N VAL A 163 -20.08 -7.39 6.10
CA VAL A 163 -18.67 -7.10 6.37
C VAL A 163 -17.78 -8.07 5.59
N LEU A 164 -18.09 -9.37 5.69
CA LEU A 164 -17.34 -10.40 4.98
C LEU A 164 -17.39 -10.21 3.46
N SER A 165 -18.55 -9.91 2.90
CA SER A 165 -18.69 -9.61 1.47
C SER A 165 -17.90 -8.39 1.05
N GLY A 166 -17.89 -7.32 1.88
CA GLY A 166 -17.08 -6.13 1.65
C GLY A 166 -15.58 -6.44 1.63
N MET A 167 -15.11 -7.30 2.52
CA MET A 167 -13.72 -7.74 2.56
C MET A 167 -13.32 -8.51 1.28
N PHE A 168 -14.18 -9.40 0.78
CA PHE A 168 -13.94 -10.11 -0.48
C PHE A 168 -13.91 -9.16 -1.67
N LEU A 169 -14.84 -8.20 -1.73
CA LEU A 169 -14.84 -7.19 -2.79
C LEU A 169 -13.58 -6.31 -2.73
N GLY A 170 -13.18 -5.87 -1.54
CA GLY A 170 -11.93 -5.11 -1.36
C GLY A 170 -10.69 -5.88 -1.80
N SER A 171 -10.60 -7.17 -1.46
CA SER A 171 -9.50 -8.03 -1.89
C SER A 171 -9.49 -8.24 -3.41
N MET A 172 -10.66 -8.42 -4.03
CA MET A 172 -10.80 -8.56 -5.48
C MET A 172 -10.33 -7.29 -6.21
N MET A 173 -10.58 -6.10 -5.66
CA MET A 173 -10.18 -4.83 -6.29
C MET A 173 -8.67 -4.72 -6.52
N ALA A 174 -7.84 -5.27 -5.63
CA ALA A 174 -6.39 -5.31 -5.82
C ALA A 174 -6.00 -6.09 -7.08
N PHE A 175 -6.60 -7.26 -7.29
CA PHE A 175 -6.35 -8.09 -8.48
C PHE A 175 -6.88 -7.43 -9.76
N LEU A 176 -8.07 -6.85 -9.70
CA LEU A 176 -8.65 -6.11 -10.83
C LEU A 176 -7.76 -4.94 -11.25
N PHE A 177 -7.31 -4.13 -10.28
CA PHE A 177 -6.39 -3.02 -10.53
C PHE A 177 -5.08 -3.48 -11.17
N CYS A 178 -4.47 -4.54 -10.63
CA CYS A 178 -3.24 -5.12 -11.19
C CYS A 178 -3.46 -5.59 -12.63
N GLY A 179 -4.55 -6.30 -12.91
CA GLY A 179 -4.87 -6.76 -14.26
C GLY A 179 -5.05 -5.63 -15.27
N LEU A 180 -5.78 -4.58 -14.87
CA LEU A 180 -5.98 -3.39 -15.72
C LEU A 180 -4.66 -2.64 -15.95
N THR A 181 -3.83 -2.50 -14.93
CA THR A 181 -2.53 -1.82 -15.01
C THR A 181 -1.57 -2.60 -15.91
N MET A 182 -1.47 -3.92 -15.75
CA MET A 182 -0.64 -4.77 -16.61
C MET A 182 -1.03 -4.67 -18.09
N ASN A 183 -2.33 -4.67 -18.39
CA ASN A 183 -2.83 -4.48 -19.75
C ASN A 183 -2.49 -3.09 -20.32
N ALA A 184 -2.57 -2.04 -19.49
CA ALA A 184 -2.21 -0.69 -19.90
C ALA A 184 -0.70 -0.55 -20.19
N VAL A 185 0.14 -1.10 -19.32
CA VAL A 185 1.60 -1.15 -19.51
C VAL A 185 1.98 -1.94 -20.76
N GLY A 186 1.35 -3.10 -20.96
CA GLY A 186 1.59 -3.91 -22.17
C GLY A 186 1.26 -3.16 -23.47
N ARG A 187 0.15 -2.42 -23.50
CA ARG A 187 -0.18 -1.56 -24.66
C ARG A 187 0.82 -0.43 -24.86
N ALA A 188 1.24 0.24 -23.79
CA ALA A 188 2.23 1.32 -23.87
C ALA A 188 3.60 0.80 -24.36
N ALA A 189 4.04 -0.36 -23.89
CA ALA A 189 5.26 -0.99 -24.33
C ALA A 189 5.21 -1.37 -25.82
N ALA A 190 4.10 -1.92 -26.30
CA ALA A 190 3.92 -2.26 -27.72
C ALA A 190 4.02 -1.01 -28.62
N VAL A 191 3.43 0.12 -28.20
CA VAL A 191 3.53 1.39 -28.93
C VAL A 191 4.98 1.88 -28.97
N SER A 192 5.68 1.86 -27.83
CA SER A 192 7.09 2.27 -27.74
C SER A 192 7.99 1.42 -28.66
N TYR A 193 7.79 0.10 -28.67
CA TYR A 193 8.52 -0.80 -29.54
C TYR A 193 8.32 -0.46 -31.03
N THR A 194 7.08 -0.20 -31.43
CA THR A 194 6.74 0.19 -32.81
C THR A 194 7.43 1.50 -33.22
N HIS A 195 7.45 2.49 -32.33
CA HIS A 195 8.11 3.77 -32.60
C HIS A 195 9.64 3.68 -32.72
N LEU A 196 10.26 2.78 -31.96
CA LEU A 196 11.71 2.57 -32.01
C LEU A 196 12.16 1.74 -33.23
N THR A 197 11.34 0.81 -33.71
CA THR A 197 11.72 -0.07 -34.83
C THR A 197 11.43 0.51 -36.22
N LEU A 198 10.39 1.34 -36.36
CA LEU A 198 10.03 1.93 -37.66
C LEU A 198 11.11 2.82 -38.30
N PRO A 199 11.91 3.63 -37.58
CA PRO A 199 12.99 4.41 -38.19
C PRO A 199 14.15 3.56 -38.72
N THR A 200 14.50 2.45 -38.02
CA THR A 200 15.61 1.59 -38.39
C THR A 200 15.35 0.78 -39.64
N ASN A 201 14.11 0.51 -39.97
CA ASN A 201 13.72 -0.21 -41.21
C ASN A 201 13.66 0.70 -42.46
N ARG A 202 13.93 2.01 -42.33
CA ARG A 202 13.95 2.95 -43.46
C ARG A 202 15.33 3.26 -44.01
N GLU A 203 16.38 2.76 -43.37
CA GLU A 203 17.78 2.97 -43.80
C GLU A 203 18.43 1.73 -44.43
N VAL A 204 17.64 0.78 -44.93
CA VAL A 204 18.14 -0.39 -45.71
C VAL A 204 17.63 -0.32 -47.13
#